data_c481f5f4e5631a8892c7ff11ef5fcbc4
#
_entry.id   c481f5f4e5631a8892c7ff11ef5fcbc4
#
_cell.length_a   1.000
_cell.length_b   1.000
_cell.length_c   1.000
_cell.angle_alpha   90.00
_cell.angle_beta   90.00
_cell.angle_gamma   90.00
#
_symmetry.space_group_name_H-M   'P 1'
#
loop_
_entity.id
_entity.type
_entity.pdbx_description
1 polymer ?
#
loop_
_entity_poly.entity_id
_entity_poly.type
_entity_poly.pdbx_seq_one_letter_code
_entity_poly.pdbx_strand_id
1 'polypeptide(L)'
;MEEFKKYFTGLTRDFGFCNVENGYIDENSGKLKIDPGDYGWAHRAITDEDYQKHLDGKVSIGLQPCDDEGTCSFGAIDVDPKDYSDYNIGKFLKVIQDKDLPVIPIKSKSGGLHVYIFTKEKVPATLIREVLQNLLFLFGLSSKTEIYPKQTKLGKNQNGEKTVGSFINLPYFKTTERR
;
A
#
# COMPACT_ATOMS: atom_id res chain seq x y z
N MET A 1 -7.63 -14.18 8.40
CA MET A 1 -7.91 -12.75 8.65
C MET A 1 -7.05 -12.18 9.79
N GLU A 2 -6.99 -12.80 10.96
CA GLU A 2 -6.22 -12.27 12.12
C GLU A 2 -4.73 -12.02 11.79
N GLU A 3 -4.07 -12.95 11.12
CA GLU A 3 -2.68 -12.75 10.70
C GLU A 3 -2.54 -11.60 9.70
N PHE A 4 -3.47 -11.48 8.75
CA PHE A 4 -3.47 -10.38 7.79
C PHE A 4 -3.55 -9.02 8.49
N LYS A 5 -4.48 -8.85 9.43
CA LYS A 5 -4.61 -7.63 10.23
C LYS A 5 -3.36 -7.35 11.06
N LYS A 6 -2.73 -8.39 11.62
CA LYS A 6 -1.52 -8.27 12.42
C LYS A 6 -0.36 -7.63 11.64
N TYR A 7 -0.19 -8.01 10.35
CA TYR A 7 0.88 -7.46 9.51
C TYR A 7 0.54 -6.10 8.92
N PHE A 8 -0.73 -5.88 8.56
CA PHE A 8 -1.17 -4.63 7.95
C PHE A 8 -1.90 -3.76 8.98
N THR A 9 -1.11 -3.16 9.87
CA THR A 9 -1.58 -2.19 10.87
C THR A 9 -0.91 -0.84 10.63
N GLY A 10 -1.70 0.23 10.71
CA GLY A 10 -1.23 1.60 10.51
C GLY A 10 -2.17 2.58 11.19
N LEU A 11 -2.56 3.64 10.47
CA LEU A 11 -3.59 4.56 10.93
C LEU A 11 -4.93 3.83 11.07
N THR A 12 -5.43 3.70 12.30
CA THR A 12 -6.65 2.91 12.59
C THR A 12 -7.93 3.74 12.55
N ARG A 13 -7.84 5.07 12.70
CA ARG A 13 -9.01 5.97 12.72
C ARG A 13 -9.57 6.29 11.36
N ASP A 14 -8.83 5.97 10.29
CA ASP A 14 -9.27 6.19 8.92
C ASP A 14 -8.54 5.22 7.97
N PHE A 15 -9.11 4.94 6.82
CA PHE A 15 -8.51 4.09 5.80
C PHE A 15 -8.98 4.49 4.40
N GLY A 16 -8.17 4.19 3.40
CA GLY A 16 -8.54 4.35 1.99
C GLY A 16 -9.48 3.24 1.53
N PHE A 17 -10.44 3.55 0.68
CA PHE A 17 -11.33 2.57 0.08
C PHE A 17 -11.53 2.79 -1.42
N CYS A 18 -11.95 1.74 -2.11
CA CYS A 18 -12.35 1.80 -3.50
C CYS A 18 -13.40 0.68 -3.75
N ASN A 19 -14.62 1.08 -4.08
CA ASN A 19 -15.73 0.19 -4.43
C ASN A 19 -15.56 -0.30 -5.87
N VAL A 20 -14.85 -1.39 -6.03
CA VAL A 20 -14.50 -1.92 -7.36
C VAL A 20 -15.73 -2.43 -8.10
N GLU A 21 -16.75 -2.90 -7.38
CA GLU A 21 -18.02 -3.39 -7.97
C GLU A 21 -18.78 -2.30 -8.72
N ASN A 22 -18.61 -1.03 -8.33
CA ASN A 22 -19.24 0.12 -8.98
C ASN A 22 -18.43 0.64 -10.18
N GLY A 23 -17.27 0.02 -10.46
CA GLY A 23 -16.43 0.42 -11.56
C GLY A 23 -16.97 -0.04 -12.91
N TYR A 24 -16.62 0.69 -13.95
CA TYR A 24 -16.95 0.34 -15.34
C TYR A 24 -15.67 0.33 -16.21
N ILE A 25 -15.73 -0.43 -17.29
CA ILE A 25 -14.63 -0.43 -18.28
C ILE A 25 -14.84 0.74 -19.22
N ASP A 26 -13.90 1.66 -19.23
CA ASP A 26 -13.86 2.76 -20.18
C ASP A 26 -13.60 2.21 -21.58
N GLU A 27 -14.52 2.42 -22.52
CA GLU A 27 -14.49 1.86 -23.86
C GLU A 27 -13.29 2.33 -24.69
N ASN A 28 -12.77 3.54 -24.42
CA ASN A 28 -11.65 4.10 -25.16
C ASN A 28 -10.29 3.59 -24.69
N SER A 29 -10.13 3.38 -23.37
CA SER A 29 -8.85 2.98 -22.77
C SER A 29 -8.78 1.51 -22.37
N GLY A 30 -9.92 0.80 -22.31
CA GLY A 30 -10.03 -0.57 -21.81
C GLY A 30 -9.72 -0.68 -20.30
N LYS A 31 -9.65 0.42 -19.58
CA LYS A 31 -9.29 0.45 -18.14
C LYS A 31 -10.53 0.54 -17.27
N LEU A 32 -10.45 -0.12 -16.10
CA LEU A 32 -11.45 0.06 -15.06
C LEU A 32 -11.41 1.52 -14.57
N LYS A 33 -12.53 2.22 -14.65
CA LYS A 33 -12.77 3.52 -14.05
C LYS A 33 -13.71 3.39 -12.87
N ILE A 34 -13.47 4.20 -11.86
CA ILE A 34 -14.25 4.28 -10.63
C ILE A 34 -14.74 5.72 -10.50
N ASP A 35 -16.01 5.93 -10.28
CA ASP A 35 -16.58 7.25 -10.16
C ASP A 35 -16.14 7.96 -8.86
N PRO A 36 -16.05 9.30 -8.87
CA PRO A 36 -15.84 10.08 -7.65
C PRO A 36 -16.91 9.76 -6.60
N GLY A 37 -16.46 9.46 -5.36
CA GLY A 37 -17.34 9.00 -4.27
C GLY A 37 -17.27 7.49 -4.02
N ASP A 38 -16.90 6.70 -5.02
CA ASP A 38 -16.62 5.27 -4.85
C ASP A 38 -15.18 4.95 -4.46
N TYR A 39 -14.35 5.97 -4.30
CA TYR A 39 -12.99 5.84 -3.74
C TYR A 39 -12.62 7.08 -2.93
N GLY A 40 -11.75 6.89 -1.96
CA GLY A 40 -11.28 7.98 -1.11
C GLY A 40 -10.92 7.51 0.30
N TRP A 41 -11.08 8.42 1.26
CA TRP A 41 -10.96 8.13 2.69
C TRP A 41 -12.34 7.83 3.27
N ALA A 42 -12.41 6.81 4.14
CA ALA A 42 -13.67 6.33 4.70
C ALA A 42 -14.22 7.24 5.81
N HIS A 43 -13.37 8.09 6.41
CA HIS A 43 -13.68 9.01 7.51
C HIS A 43 -14.28 8.29 8.73
N ARG A 44 -13.83 7.08 8.97
CA ARG A 44 -14.16 6.25 10.13
C ARG A 44 -13.08 5.21 10.40
N ALA A 45 -13.08 4.64 11.58
CA ALA A 45 -12.18 3.53 11.91
C ALA A 45 -12.46 2.30 11.03
N ILE A 46 -11.38 1.59 10.67
CA ILE A 46 -11.45 0.33 9.95
C ILE A 46 -11.99 -0.78 10.86
N THR A 47 -12.81 -1.67 10.31
CA THR A 47 -13.44 -2.79 11.01
C THR A 47 -13.03 -4.14 10.39
N ASP A 48 -13.33 -5.22 11.09
CA ASP A 48 -13.13 -6.58 10.59
C ASP A 48 -13.93 -6.85 9.31
N GLU A 49 -15.11 -6.26 9.20
CA GLU A 49 -15.95 -6.35 8.00
C GLU A 49 -15.28 -5.72 6.77
N ASP A 50 -14.54 -4.62 6.96
CA ASP A 50 -13.82 -3.96 5.86
C ASP A 50 -12.69 -4.86 5.34
N TYR A 51 -11.93 -5.49 6.24
CA TYR A 51 -10.93 -6.47 5.86
C TYR A 51 -11.56 -7.68 5.14
N GLN A 52 -12.71 -8.16 5.61
CA GLN A 52 -13.40 -9.27 4.96
C GLN A 52 -13.87 -8.87 3.55
N LYS A 53 -14.49 -7.70 3.39
CA LYS A 53 -14.91 -7.18 2.07
C LYS A 53 -13.73 -7.06 1.10
N HIS A 54 -12.55 -6.69 1.61
CA HIS A 54 -11.35 -6.61 0.79
C HIS A 54 -10.92 -8.01 0.31
N LEU A 55 -10.83 -8.98 1.20
CA LEU A 55 -10.47 -10.35 0.84
C LEU A 55 -11.49 -11.02 -0.08
N ASP A 56 -12.76 -10.68 0.06
CA ASP A 56 -13.86 -11.14 -0.80
C ASP A 56 -13.89 -10.43 -2.17
N GLY A 57 -13.09 -9.37 -2.35
CA GLY A 57 -13.01 -8.65 -3.62
C GLY A 57 -14.12 -7.62 -3.86
N LYS A 58 -14.87 -7.23 -2.82
CA LYS A 58 -15.96 -6.25 -2.91
C LYS A 58 -15.47 -4.82 -2.84
N VAL A 59 -14.67 -4.52 -1.83
CA VAL A 59 -14.10 -3.18 -1.59
C VAL A 59 -12.60 -3.31 -1.42
N SER A 60 -11.82 -2.68 -2.30
CA SER A 60 -10.36 -2.59 -2.10
C SER A 60 -10.07 -1.60 -1.00
N ILE A 61 -9.30 -1.98 0.01
CA ILE A 61 -8.89 -1.07 1.08
C ILE A 61 -7.40 -0.74 0.99
N GLY A 62 -7.03 0.42 1.52
CA GLY A 62 -5.66 0.86 1.65
C GLY A 62 -5.40 1.42 3.04
N LEU A 63 -4.16 1.30 3.52
CA LEU A 63 -3.76 1.82 4.82
C LEU A 63 -2.63 2.84 4.69
N GLN A 64 -2.71 3.88 5.51
CA GLN A 64 -1.56 4.71 5.84
C GLN A 64 -0.71 3.96 6.86
N PRO A 65 0.54 3.57 6.53
CA PRO A 65 1.36 2.82 7.47
C PRO A 65 1.73 3.59 8.73
N CYS A 66 1.90 4.93 8.61
CA CYS A 66 2.23 5.80 9.74
C CYS A 66 0.99 6.09 10.59
N ASP A 67 1.07 5.80 11.88
CA ASP A 67 0.04 6.13 12.86
C ASP A 67 0.15 7.57 13.39
N ASP A 68 -0.73 7.94 14.34
CA ASP A 68 -0.77 9.28 14.91
C ASP A 68 0.47 9.61 15.78
N GLU A 69 1.21 8.61 16.25
CA GLU A 69 2.45 8.73 17.00
C GLU A 69 3.69 8.88 16.11
N GLY A 70 3.53 8.76 14.80
CA GLY A 70 4.65 8.81 13.83
C GLY A 70 5.42 7.50 13.76
N THR A 71 4.77 6.37 14.13
CA THR A 71 5.33 5.03 14.11
C THR A 71 4.63 4.15 13.07
N CYS A 72 5.28 3.08 12.67
CA CYS A 72 4.70 2.07 11.77
C CYS A 72 5.33 0.69 12.00
N SER A 73 4.61 -0.35 11.63
CA SER A 73 5.05 -1.75 11.67
C SER A 73 5.31 -2.34 10.28
N PHE A 74 4.96 -1.61 9.23
CA PHE A 74 5.27 -1.98 7.87
C PHE A 74 5.55 -0.76 6.99
N GLY A 75 6.21 -1.01 5.88
CA GLY A 75 6.35 -0.05 4.80
C GLY A 75 6.37 -0.75 3.45
N ALA A 76 6.29 0.01 2.37
CA ALA A 76 6.30 -0.56 1.03
C ALA A 76 6.91 0.39 0.00
N ILE A 77 7.51 -0.20 -1.03
CA ILE A 77 7.82 0.45 -2.30
C ILE A 77 6.71 0.11 -3.27
N ASP A 78 6.17 1.10 -3.97
CA ASP A 78 5.21 0.91 -5.06
C ASP A 78 5.91 1.12 -6.40
N VAL A 79 6.16 0.02 -7.12
CA VAL A 79 6.84 0.02 -8.42
C VAL A 79 5.79 -0.07 -9.52
N ASP A 80 5.50 1.06 -10.16
CA ASP A 80 4.55 1.12 -11.27
C ASP A 80 5.30 0.84 -12.60
N PRO A 81 4.86 -0.14 -13.40
CA PRO A 81 5.50 -0.50 -14.68
C PRO A 81 5.63 0.67 -15.65
N LYS A 82 4.69 1.62 -15.64
CA LYS A 82 4.71 2.78 -16.55
C LYS A 82 5.89 3.71 -16.32
N ASP A 83 6.49 3.67 -15.12
CA ASP A 83 7.60 4.55 -14.74
C ASP A 83 8.97 3.98 -15.20
N TYR A 84 8.98 2.75 -15.76
CA TYR A 84 10.21 2.05 -16.14
C TYR A 84 10.11 1.39 -17.52
N SER A 85 10.97 1.78 -18.45
CA SER A 85 10.98 1.24 -19.83
C SER A 85 11.36 -0.23 -19.91
N ASP A 86 12.13 -0.73 -18.93
CA ASP A 86 12.62 -2.12 -18.89
C ASP A 86 12.10 -2.87 -17.64
N TYR A 87 10.87 -2.54 -17.23
CA TYR A 87 10.23 -3.17 -16.07
C TYR A 87 10.23 -4.70 -16.19
N ASN A 88 10.86 -5.35 -15.21
CA ASN A 88 10.96 -6.81 -15.17
C ASN A 88 10.95 -7.31 -13.72
N ILE A 89 9.83 -7.91 -13.30
CA ILE A 89 9.68 -8.48 -11.94
C ILE A 89 10.79 -9.48 -11.62
N GLY A 90 11.23 -10.29 -12.60
CA GLY A 90 12.29 -11.28 -12.39
C GLY A 90 13.61 -10.66 -11.94
N LYS A 91 13.95 -9.46 -12.41
CA LYS A 91 15.14 -8.74 -11.94
C LYS A 91 15.05 -8.41 -10.45
N PHE A 92 13.89 -7.92 -9.99
CA PHE A 92 13.67 -7.62 -8.56
C PHE A 92 13.74 -8.87 -7.70
N LEU A 93 13.06 -9.95 -8.11
CA LEU A 93 13.08 -11.22 -7.38
C LEU A 93 14.49 -11.78 -7.28
N LYS A 94 15.28 -11.68 -8.35
CA LYS A 94 16.68 -12.12 -8.32
C LYS A 94 17.51 -11.31 -7.32
N VAL A 95 17.40 -9.99 -7.28
CA VAL A 95 18.12 -9.15 -6.31
C VAL A 95 17.72 -9.49 -4.87
N ILE A 96 16.41 -9.70 -4.62
CA ILE A 96 15.89 -10.08 -3.30
C ILE A 96 16.52 -11.40 -2.86
N GLN A 97 16.54 -12.40 -3.74
CA GLN A 97 17.08 -13.72 -3.46
C GLN A 97 18.60 -13.72 -3.31
N ASP A 98 19.34 -13.10 -4.26
CA ASP A 98 20.81 -13.07 -4.26
C ASP A 98 21.38 -12.35 -3.02
N LYS A 99 20.63 -11.42 -2.45
CA LYS A 99 21.05 -10.62 -1.29
C LYS A 99 20.34 -11.00 0.01
N ASP A 100 19.51 -12.03 -0.01
CA ASP A 100 18.72 -12.50 1.14
C ASP A 100 17.98 -11.35 1.86
N LEU A 101 17.29 -10.51 1.08
CA LEU A 101 16.62 -9.34 1.62
C LEU A 101 15.35 -9.72 2.38
N PRO A 102 15.13 -9.19 3.60
CA PRO A 102 13.94 -9.48 4.40
C PRO A 102 12.72 -8.67 3.91
N VAL A 103 12.37 -8.84 2.64
CA VAL A 103 11.26 -8.13 1.98
C VAL A 103 10.30 -9.12 1.33
N ILE A 104 9.04 -8.73 1.19
CA ILE A 104 8.00 -9.55 0.56
C ILE A 104 7.50 -8.84 -0.70
N PRO A 105 7.88 -9.32 -1.91
CA PRO A 105 7.36 -8.79 -3.15
C PRO A 105 5.97 -9.35 -3.45
N ILE A 106 5.00 -8.50 -3.73
CA ILE A 106 3.63 -8.88 -4.07
C ILE A 106 3.21 -8.11 -5.32
N LYS A 107 2.73 -8.84 -6.34
CA LYS A 107 2.20 -8.23 -7.56
C LYS A 107 0.99 -7.36 -7.24
N SER A 108 1.01 -6.09 -7.67
CA SER A 108 -0.12 -5.19 -7.52
C SER A 108 -1.25 -5.51 -8.50
N LYS A 109 -2.46 -5.02 -8.24
CA LYS A 109 -3.63 -5.21 -9.12
C LYS A 109 -3.46 -4.57 -10.50
N SER A 110 -2.63 -3.53 -10.60
CA SER A 110 -2.31 -2.82 -11.85
C SER A 110 -1.17 -3.45 -12.66
N GLY A 111 -0.65 -4.61 -12.21
CA GLY A 111 0.46 -5.29 -12.87
C GLY A 111 1.85 -4.85 -12.40
N GLY A 112 1.93 -3.89 -11.48
CA GLY A 112 3.15 -3.46 -10.81
C GLY A 112 3.58 -4.39 -9.68
N LEU A 113 4.48 -3.90 -8.84
CA LEU A 113 5.04 -4.64 -7.73
C LEU A 113 5.02 -3.77 -6.46
N HIS A 114 4.43 -4.27 -5.40
CA HIS A 114 4.66 -3.75 -4.06
C HIS A 114 5.74 -4.58 -3.38
N VAL A 115 6.77 -3.94 -2.87
CA VAL A 115 7.82 -4.60 -2.07
C VAL A 115 7.64 -4.18 -0.63
N TYR A 116 7.14 -5.09 0.20
CA TYR A 116 6.83 -4.84 1.61
C TYR A 116 8.01 -5.16 2.51
N ILE A 117 8.18 -4.35 3.56
CA ILE A 117 8.98 -4.67 4.75
C ILE A 117 8.08 -4.66 5.98
N PHE A 118 8.37 -5.52 6.95
CA PHE A 118 7.65 -5.62 8.21
C PHE A 118 8.63 -5.59 9.38
N THR A 119 8.19 -5.03 10.49
CA THR A 119 8.94 -5.04 11.75
C THR A 119 8.16 -5.81 12.82
N LYS A 120 8.88 -6.40 13.78
CA LYS A 120 8.25 -7.12 14.90
C LYS A 120 7.48 -6.18 15.83
N GLU A 121 8.00 -4.97 15.99
CA GLU A 121 7.44 -3.91 16.83
C GLU A 121 7.31 -2.64 16.00
N LYS A 122 6.49 -1.70 16.48
CA LYS A 122 6.40 -0.39 15.85
C LYS A 122 7.72 0.36 15.97
N VAL A 123 8.16 0.94 14.88
CA VAL A 123 9.39 1.76 14.81
C VAL A 123 9.05 3.15 14.25
N PRO A 124 9.90 4.17 14.46
CA PRO A 124 9.70 5.47 13.84
C PRO A 124 9.55 5.37 12.32
N ALA A 125 8.54 6.03 11.77
CA ALA A 125 8.27 6.02 10.32
C ALA A 125 9.45 6.57 9.49
N THR A 126 10.29 7.44 10.10
CA THR A 126 11.54 7.92 9.50
C THR A 126 12.52 6.78 9.22
N LEU A 127 12.64 5.82 10.14
CA LEU A 127 13.53 4.66 10.00
C LEU A 127 13.06 3.76 8.83
N ILE A 128 11.76 3.47 8.76
CA ILE A 128 11.20 2.69 7.65
C ILE A 128 11.47 3.38 6.31
N ARG A 129 11.28 4.70 6.23
CA ARG A 129 11.56 5.44 4.99
C ARG A 129 13.02 5.39 4.59
N GLU A 130 13.94 5.51 5.54
CA GLU A 130 15.38 5.39 5.29
C GLU A 130 15.73 4.02 4.71
N VAL A 131 15.23 2.94 5.31
CA VAL A 131 15.41 1.58 4.79
C VAL A 131 14.84 1.44 3.37
N LEU A 132 13.63 1.94 3.13
CA LEU A 132 13.01 1.89 1.79
C LEU A 132 13.81 2.70 0.76
N GLN A 133 14.35 3.86 1.12
CA GLN A 133 15.22 4.65 0.24
C GLN A 133 16.49 3.90 -0.13
N ASN A 134 17.12 3.22 0.82
CA ASN A 134 18.27 2.37 0.57
C ASN A 134 17.91 1.19 -0.36
N LEU A 135 16.72 0.60 -0.20
CA LEU A 135 16.24 -0.45 -1.09
C LEU A 135 15.97 0.08 -2.51
N LEU A 136 15.47 1.32 -2.69
CA LEU A 136 15.34 1.92 -4.02
C LEU A 136 16.68 1.93 -4.74
N PHE A 137 17.73 2.40 -4.07
CA PHE A 137 19.07 2.42 -4.62
C PHE A 137 19.56 1.01 -4.97
N LEU A 138 19.35 0.06 -4.08
CA LEU A 138 19.77 -1.34 -4.27
C LEU A 138 19.07 -2.00 -5.47
N PHE A 139 17.81 -1.67 -5.69
CA PHE A 139 17.03 -2.16 -6.84
C PHE A 139 17.29 -1.38 -8.13
N GLY A 140 18.09 -0.32 -8.10
CA GLY A 140 18.31 0.58 -9.25
C GLY A 140 17.06 1.39 -9.62
N LEU A 141 16.19 1.64 -8.66
CA LEU A 141 14.97 2.42 -8.85
C LEU A 141 15.23 3.92 -8.71
N SER A 142 14.37 4.71 -9.35
CA SER A 142 14.41 6.17 -9.21
C SER A 142 14.12 6.60 -7.77
N SER A 143 14.80 7.64 -7.30
CA SER A 143 14.48 8.28 -6.01
C SER A 143 13.07 8.89 -5.97
N LYS A 144 12.40 9.00 -7.13
CA LYS A 144 11.00 9.46 -7.25
C LYS A 144 9.98 8.31 -7.11
N THR A 145 10.43 7.05 -7.10
CA THR A 145 9.55 5.89 -6.86
C THR A 145 8.81 6.06 -5.55
N GLU A 146 7.53 5.77 -5.55
CA GLU A 146 6.70 5.94 -4.37
C GLU A 146 7.07 4.96 -3.27
N ILE A 147 7.30 5.49 -2.06
CA ILE A 147 7.51 4.70 -0.85
C ILE A 147 6.48 5.08 0.21
N TYR A 148 6.01 4.10 0.94
CA TYR A 148 5.02 4.25 2.01
C TYR A 148 5.60 3.77 3.36
N PRO A 149 5.42 4.54 4.45
CA PRO A 149 4.62 5.77 4.53
C PRO A 149 5.23 6.93 3.73
N LYS A 150 4.39 7.73 3.05
CA LYS A 150 4.84 8.99 2.42
C LYS A 150 5.12 10.05 3.48
N GLN A 151 4.33 10.06 4.56
CA GLN A 151 4.47 10.96 5.71
C GLN A 151 5.08 10.21 6.89
N THR A 152 6.02 10.86 7.59
CA THR A 152 6.63 10.33 8.81
C THR A 152 5.97 10.86 10.08
N LYS A 153 5.07 11.82 9.94
CA LYS A 153 4.25 12.40 10.99
C LYS A 153 2.97 12.93 10.38
N LEU A 154 1.85 12.64 11.00
CA LEU A 154 0.56 13.20 10.64
C LEU A 154 0.35 14.52 11.38
N GLY A 155 0.02 15.56 10.63
CA GLY A 155 -0.18 16.92 11.15
C GLY A 155 -1.66 17.20 11.40
N LYS A 156 -1.96 18.51 11.46
CA LYS A 156 -3.32 19.04 11.45
C LYS A 156 -3.50 19.93 10.22
N ASN A 157 -4.70 19.96 9.67
CA ASN A 157 -5.07 20.90 8.63
C ASN A 157 -5.32 22.31 9.21
N GLN A 158 -5.69 23.25 8.36
CA GLN A 158 -5.97 24.64 8.77
C GLN A 158 -7.12 24.76 9.77
N ASN A 159 -8.03 23.78 9.79
CA ASN A 159 -9.17 23.72 10.72
C ASN A 159 -8.83 23.02 12.05
N GLY A 160 -7.57 22.61 12.25
CA GLY A 160 -7.12 21.88 13.43
C GLY A 160 -7.44 20.38 13.43
N GLU A 161 -8.03 19.84 12.37
CA GLU A 161 -8.34 18.42 12.22
C GLU A 161 -7.10 17.61 11.85
N LYS A 162 -6.96 16.41 12.41
CA LYS A 162 -5.84 15.53 12.10
C LYS A 162 -5.86 15.08 10.64
N THR A 163 -4.74 15.27 9.94
CA THR A 163 -4.58 14.79 8.56
C THR A 163 -4.41 13.28 8.51
N VAL A 164 -4.78 12.66 7.40
CA VAL A 164 -4.72 11.21 7.20
C VAL A 164 -3.53 10.75 6.35
N GLY A 165 -2.87 11.67 5.66
CA GLY A 165 -1.69 11.38 4.82
C GLY A 165 -2.05 10.64 3.54
N SER A 166 -1.22 9.65 3.18
CA SER A 166 -1.39 8.86 1.94
C SER A 166 -1.39 7.37 2.26
N PHE A 167 -2.32 6.63 1.71
CA PHE A 167 -2.41 5.18 1.90
C PHE A 167 -1.82 4.40 0.72
N ILE A 168 -1.40 3.18 0.98
CA ILE A 168 -1.10 2.16 -0.03
C ILE A 168 -2.22 1.12 -0.03
N ASN A 169 -2.66 0.70 -1.22
CA ASN A 169 -3.63 -0.38 -1.34
C ASN A 169 -3.07 -1.68 -0.79
N LEU A 170 -3.87 -2.39 0.02
CA LEU A 170 -3.47 -3.66 0.59
C LEU A 170 -3.42 -4.77 -0.48
N PRO A 171 -2.55 -5.76 -0.30
CA PRO A 171 -2.49 -6.94 -1.16
C PRO A 171 -3.64 -7.91 -0.88
N TYR A 172 -3.72 -8.98 -1.69
CA TYR A 172 -4.68 -10.07 -1.54
C TYR A 172 -6.15 -9.67 -1.75
N PHE A 173 -6.41 -8.58 -2.45
CA PHE A 173 -7.76 -8.27 -2.91
C PHE A 173 -8.32 -9.43 -3.71
N LYS A 174 -9.55 -9.88 -3.36
CA LYS A 174 -10.23 -10.99 -4.04
C LYS A 174 -9.53 -12.36 -3.93
N THR A 175 -8.82 -12.63 -2.83
CA THR A 175 -8.10 -13.92 -2.66
C THR A 175 -9.02 -15.13 -2.51
N THR A 176 -10.26 -14.96 -2.10
CA THR A 176 -11.23 -16.04 -1.94
C THR A 176 -11.58 -16.73 -3.27
N GLU A 177 -11.37 -16.05 -4.40
CA GLU A 177 -11.61 -16.61 -5.75
C GLU A 177 -10.36 -17.28 -6.39
N ARG A 178 -9.19 -17.18 -5.76
CA ARG A 178 -7.92 -17.72 -6.28
C ARG A 178 -7.47 -18.98 -5.55
N ARG A 179 -8.37 -19.93 -5.40
CA ARG A 179 -8.01 -21.29 -4.97
C ARG A 179 -7.86 -22.23 -6.15
#